data_d10a129598de41452fc86025708c8841
#
_entry.id   d10a129598de41452fc86025708c8841
#
_cell.length_a   1.000
_cell.length_b   1.000
_cell.length_c   1.000
_cell.angle_alpha   90.00
_cell.angle_beta   90.00
_cell.angle_gamma   90.00
#
_symmetry.space_group_name_H-M   'P 1'
#
loop_
_entity.id
_entity.type
_entity.pdbx_description
1 polymer ?
#
loop_
_entity_poly.entity_id
_entity_poly.type
_entity_poly.pdbx_seq_one_letter_code
_entity_poly.pdbx_strand_id
1 'polypeptide(L)' 'MNILVINGPNLNLLGIREPAHYGRETYASLCGRIEAHCQNRGVEVTLYQSNPEGAIVDEIQAAMGVYDGIVMNPGA' A
#
# COMPACT_ATOMS: atom_id res chain seq x y z
N MET A 1 -2.94 16.62 5.17
CA MET A 1 -3.75 15.39 5.02
C MET A 1 -2.86 14.18 5.23
N ASN A 2 -3.33 13.25 6.01
CA ASN A 2 -2.57 12.04 6.37
C ASN A 2 -3.34 10.82 5.86
N ILE A 3 -2.74 10.05 4.96
CA ILE A 3 -3.40 8.94 4.26
C ILE A 3 -2.68 7.64 4.60
N LEU A 4 -3.46 6.61 4.91
CA LEU A 4 -2.96 5.24 5.03
C LEU A 4 -3.19 4.52 3.69
N VAL A 5 -2.14 3.96 3.13
CA VAL A 5 -2.23 3.11 1.93
C VAL A 5 -2.02 1.66 2.36
N ILE A 6 -3.03 0.83 2.13
CA ILE A 6 -2.97 -0.60 2.44
C ILE A 6 -2.79 -1.39 1.16
N ASN A 7 -1.69 -2.10 1.06
CA ASN A 7 -1.38 -3.00 -0.04
C ASN A 7 -1.60 -4.44 0.43
N GLY A 8 -2.57 -5.09 -0.16
CA GLY A 8 -3.04 -6.40 0.25
C GLY A 8 -2.18 -7.57 -0.22
N PRO A 9 -2.78 -8.78 -0.19
CA PRO A 9 -2.03 -10.01 -0.44
C PRO A 9 -1.25 -10.03 -1.73
N ASN A 10 -0.04 -10.57 -1.65
CA ASN A 10 0.88 -10.81 -2.76
C ASN A 10 1.51 -9.57 -3.38
N LEU A 11 1.14 -8.36 -2.97
CA LEU A 11 1.76 -7.15 -3.52
C LEU A 11 3.24 -7.03 -3.13
N ASN A 12 3.64 -7.66 -2.02
CA ASN A 12 5.04 -7.75 -1.65
C ASN A 12 5.89 -8.57 -2.65
N LEU A 13 5.23 -9.33 -3.54
CA LEU A 13 5.89 -10.15 -4.56
C LEU A 13 5.97 -9.48 -5.94
N LEU A 14 5.60 -8.21 -6.03
CA LEU A 14 5.73 -7.46 -7.28
C LEU A 14 7.17 -7.51 -7.80
N GLY A 15 7.31 -7.76 -9.11
CA GLY A 15 8.60 -7.87 -9.76
C GLY A 15 9.27 -9.22 -9.60
N ILE A 16 8.76 -10.08 -8.71
CA ILE A 16 9.29 -11.43 -8.45
C ILE A 16 8.36 -12.47 -9.04
N ARG A 17 7.05 -12.29 -8.86
CA ARG A 17 6.02 -13.24 -9.28
C ARG A 17 5.48 -12.85 -10.65
N GLU A 18 5.59 -13.77 -11.61
CA GLU A 18 5.02 -13.64 -12.95
C GLU A 18 5.29 -12.27 -13.61
N PRO A 19 6.56 -11.86 -13.80
CA PRO A 19 6.87 -10.54 -14.36
C PRO A 19 6.24 -10.27 -15.72
N ALA A 20 5.98 -11.32 -16.51
CA ALA A 20 5.36 -11.20 -17.82
C ALA A 20 3.92 -10.68 -17.75
N HIS A 21 3.23 -10.94 -16.64
CA HIS A 21 1.84 -10.54 -16.43
C HIS A 21 1.71 -9.24 -15.63
N TYR A 22 2.57 -9.05 -14.64
CA TYR A 22 2.44 -7.95 -13.67
C TYR A 22 3.52 -6.88 -13.83
N GLY A 23 4.37 -7.01 -14.87
CA GLY A 23 5.48 -6.10 -15.07
C GLY A 23 6.65 -6.40 -14.16
N ARG A 24 7.66 -5.52 -14.20
CA ARG A 24 8.92 -5.70 -13.46
C ARG A 24 9.05 -4.76 -12.27
N GLU A 25 8.04 -3.97 -11.99
CA GLU A 25 8.06 -3.07 -10.86
C GLU A 25 8.07 -3.87 -9.56
N THR A 26 8.99 -3.56 -8.65
CA THR A 26 9.05 -4.20 -7.34
C THR A 26 8.10 -3.48 -6.38
N TYR A 27 7.80 -4.14 -5.26
CA TYR A 27 7.02 -3.50 -4.21
C TYR A 27 7.73 -2.25 -3.67
N ALA A 28 9.05 -2.31 -3.48
CA ALA A 28 9.83 -1.16 -3.03
C ALA A 28 9.73 0.00 -4.03
N SER A 29 9.77 -0.28 -5.32
CA SER A 29 9.62 0.73 -6.37
C SER A 29 8.22 1.36 -6.33
N LEU A 30 7.18 0.55 -6.16
CA LEU A 30 5.81 1.03 -6.02
C LEU A 30 5.68 1.95 -4.81
N CYS A 31 6.20 1.55 -3.66
CA CYS A 31 6.18 2.38 -2.45
C CYS A 31 6.88 3.71 -2.67
N GLY A 32 8.05 3.71 -3.32
CA GLY A 32 8.78 4.93 -3.64
C GLY A 32 7.99 5.87 -4.53
N ARG A 33 7.26 5.35 -5.51
CA ARG A 33 6.39 6.15 -6.38
C ARG A 33 5.23 6.77 -5.61
N ILE A 34 4.62 6.00 -4.73
CA ILE A 34 3.51 6.50 -3.90
C ILE A 34 4.00 7.63 -2.98
N GLU A 35 5.13 7.41 -2.32
CA GLU A 35 5.70 8.41 -1.42
C GLU A 35 6.06 9.69 -2.15
N ALA A 36 6.71 9.60 -3.32
CA ALA A 36 7.07 10.76 -4.12
C ALA A 36 5.83 11.53 -4.60
N HIS A 37 4.81 10.81 -5.04
CA HIS A 37 3.57 11.42 -5.49
C HIS A 37 2.89 12.20 -4.35
N CYS A 38 2.81 11.61 -3.17
CA CYS A 38 2.21 12.24 -2.00
C CYS A 38 3.03 13.45 -1.55
N GLN A 39 4.36 13.32 -1.52
CA GLN A 39 5.24 14.41 -1.14
C GLN A 39 5.07 15.63 -2.04
N ASN A 40 4.96 15.41 -3.35
CA ASN A 40 4.75 16.50 -4.32
C ASN A 40 3.42 17.23 -4.12
N ARG A 41 2.47 16.60 -3.46
CA ARG A 41 1.13 17.17 -3.20
C ARG A 41 0.95 17.63 -1.75
N GLY A 42 2.00 17.56 -0.94
CA GLY A 42 1.91 17.93 0.46
C GLY A 42 1.07 16.98 1.31
N VAL A 43 0.97 15.73 0.89
CA VAL A 43 0.21 14.68 1.59
C VAL A 43 1.16 13.78 2.35
N GLU A 44 0.90 13.57 3.64
CA GLU A 44 1.60 12.56 4.42
C GLU A 44 1.00 11.20 4.13
N VAL A 45 1.84 10.19 3.94
CA VAL A 45 1.40 8.84 3.64
C VAL A 45 2.11 7.83 4.52
N THR A 46 1.34 6.86 5.00
CA THR A 46 1.87 5.66 5.65
C THR A 46 1.53 4.46 4.78
N LEU A 47 2.52 3.64 4.48
CA LEU A 47 2.36 2.46 3.64
C LEU A 47 2.37 1.21 4.51
N TYR A 48 1.38 0.36 4.29
CA TYR A 48 1.24 -0.90 5.01
C TYR A 48 0.94 -2.01 4.01
N GLN A 49 1.60 -3.15 4.17
CA GLN A 49 1.37 -4.33 3.33
C GLN A 49 1.17 -5.54 4.23
N SER A 50 0.18 -6.35 3.92
CA SER A 50 -0.05 -7.59 4.63
C SER A 50 -0.78 -8.59 3.75
N ASN A 51 -0.53 -9.88 3.98
CA ASN A 51 -1.20 -10.97 3.31
C ASN A 51 -2.42 -11.48 4.07
N PRO A 52 -2.39 -11.66 5.41
CA PRO A 52 -3.55 -12.14 6.13
C PRO A 52 -4.67 -11.12 6.17
N GLU A 53 -5.88 -11.54 5.82
CA GLU A 53 -7.06 -10.69 5.85
C GLU A 53 -7.30 -10.09 7.24
N GLY A 54 -7.13 -10.90 8.29
CA GLY A 54 -7.32 -10.46 9.67
C GLY A 54 -6.40 -9.30 10.04
N ALA A 55 -5.14 -9.34 9.61
CA ALA A 55 -4.19 -8.26 9.86
C ALA A 55 -4.61 -6.97 9.16
N ILE A 56 -5.16 -7.08 7.93
CA ILE A 56 -5.65 -5.93 7.18
C ILE A 56 -6.87 -5.32 7.89
N VAL A 57 -7.79 -6.15 8.36
CA VAL A 57 -8.95 -5.68 9.12
C VAL A 57 -8.52 -4.95 10.39
N ASP A 58 -7.56 -5.50 11.12
CA ASP A 58 -7.04 -4.87 12.34
C ASP A 58 -6.41 -3.52 12.04
N GLU A 59 -5.68 -3.40 10.93
CA GLU A 59 -5.06 -2.15 10.52
C GLU A 59 -6.10 -1.09 10.16
N ILE A 60 -7.16 -1.48 9.46
CA ILE A 60 -8.27 -0.58 9.13
C ILE A 60 -8.91 -0.06 10.40
N GLN A 61 -9.17 -0.93 11.36
CA GLN A 61 -9.78 -0.53 12.62
C GLN A 61 -8.87 0.40 13.43
N ALA A 62 -7.58 0.11 13.46
CA ALA A 62 -6.60 0.96 14.16
C ALA A 62 -6.44 2.33 13.49
N ALA A 63 -6.75 2.45 12.20
CA ALA A 63 -6.63 3.70 11.46
C ALA A 63 -7.77 4.68 11.78
N MET A 64 -8.85 4.24 12.40
CA MET A 64 -10.00 5.08 12.70
C MET A 64 -9.58 6.21 13.64
N GLY A 65 -9.86 7.44 13.22
CA GLY A 65 -9.50 8.64 13.98
C GLY A 65 -8.02 9.03 13.92
N VAL A 66 -7.19 8.27 13.21
CA VAL A 66 -5.75 8.54 13.05
C VAL A 66 -5.44 9.15 11.70
N TYR A 67 -6.07 8.63 10.64
CA TYR A 67 -5.84 9.07 9.26
C TYR A 67 -7.06 9.78 8.70
N ASP A 68 -6.82 10.68 7.75
CA ASP A 68 -7.89 11.39 7.04
C ASP A 68 -8.57 10.51 6.01
N GLY A 69 -7.88 9.50 5.52
CA GLY A 69 -8.43 8.57 4.56
C GLY A 69 -7.59 7.32 4.41
N ILE A 70 -8.17 6.31 3.77
CA ILE A 70 -7.52 5.03 3.49
C ILE A 70 -7.65 4.75 2.00
N VAL A 71 -6.54 4.41 1.37
CA VAL A 71 -6.50 3.90 0.01
C VAL A 71 -6.10 2.45 0.08
N MET A 72 -6.89 1.57 -0.50
CA MET A 72 -6.62 0.13 -0.46
C MET A 72 -6.44 -0.44 -1.86
N ASN A 73 -5.36 -1.18 -2.03
CA ASN A 73 -5.19 -2.09 -3.15
C ASN A 73 -5.34 -3.50 -2.59
N PRO A 74 -6.46 -4.17 -2.83
CA PRO A 74 -6.71 -5.47 -2.18
C PRO A 74 -5.80 -6.60 -2.68
N GLY A 75 -5.14 -6.40 -3.80
CA GLY A 75 -4.30 -7.45 -4.38
C GLY A 75 -5.12 -8.62 -4.92
N ALA A 76 -4.46 -9.75 -5.06
CA ALA A 76 -5.11 -10.96 -5.56
C ALA A 76 -4.54 -12.21 -4.93
#